data_4b5c799814607e41f5cd2ea8efcb1fdf
#
_entry.id   4b5c799814607e41f5cd2ea8efcb1fdf
#
_cell.length_a   1.000
_cell.length_b   1.000
_cell.length_c   1.000
_cell.angle_alpha   90.00
_cell.angle_beta   90.00
_cell.angle_gamma   90.00
#
_symmetry.space_group_name_H-M   'P 1'
#
loop_
_entity.id
_entity.type
_entity.pdbx_description
1 polymer ?
#
loop_
_entity_poly.entity_id
_entity_poly.type
_entity_poly.pdbx_seq_one_letter_code
_entity_poly.pdbx_strand_id
1 'polypeptide(L)'
;MAYFKVCVRGKRKDNTYPIYIRVTHLRQVGYIKTNKVCKAKFVRNGDITDPYIIKDVYVQIETYLDRLNRVNTEGWGLERVMNFLKNDRDSISFSDFGREFILKMENEGRGRSAKNYLLALKSMESYLGNRNISFSDITSFFLKDWISSMKNSRQKKNAYPNCVKTMFRAGCDKFNDYDTGEMRIRHDPFRVVKIPPKNIADKKALPVDVLRRFFDVNITSLKPSKRGMPPRAYIAKDVSLLVFCLVGINTVDLYNLGKGCYKDGKLCYNRMKTKGRRADEAYIEIEVPDLVKPLFLKYQGRGDRLFNFNEIYASDKTFNDCVNRGIKDIVGLGGLPPVSTYSFRHSWATIAQVVFEAGLDVVGLCLNHASPLRVTAGYVKTDFSIIDRLNIKILRYVFEEKIKKGGNNL
;
A
#
# COMPACT_ATOMS: atom_id res chain seq x y z
N MET A 1 -21.68 -9.55 42.98
CA MET A 1 -22.19 -9.01 41.71
C MET A 1 -22.41 -7.51 41.90
N ALA A 2 -22.14 -6.66 40.93
CA ALA A 2 -22.44 -5.24 41.01
C ALA A 2 -23.87 -4.94 40.53
N TYR A 3 -24.55 -4.03 41.24
CA TYR A 3 -25.92 -3.59 40.90
C TYR A 3 -25.89 -2.15 40.40
N PHE A 4 -26.70 -1.85 39.39
CA PHE A 4 -26.77 -0.55 38.73
C PHE A 4 -28.15 0.07 38.91
N LYS A 5 -28.22 1.36 39.23
CA LYS A 5 -29.46 2.13 39.26
C LYS A 5 -29.24 3.51 38.66
N VAL A 6 -30.13 3.95 37.77
CA VAL A 6 -30.15 5.33 37.24
C VAL A 6 -30.63 6.27 38.33
N CYS A 7 -29.94 7.39 38.56
CA CYS A 7 -30.33 8.39 39.53
C CYS A 7 -29.88 9.80 39.15
N VAL A 8 -30.44 10.79 39.79
CA VAL A 8 -30.05 12.21 39.69
C VAL A 8 -29.35 12.69 40.96
N ARG A 9 -28.45 13.65 40.84
CA ARG A 9 -27.77 14.28 41.99
C ARG A 9 -27.55 15.76 41.71
N GLY A 10 -27.94 16.61 42.70
CA GLY A 10 -27.66 18.04 42.69
C GLY A 10 -28.36 18.78 41.53
N LYS A 11 -29.37 19.58 41.87
CA LYS A 11 -30.09 20.43 40.90
C LYS A 11 -29.17 21.55 40.42
N ARG A 12 -29.08 21.77 39.12
CA ARG A 12 -28.32 22.87 38.51
C ARG A 12 -29.12 24.18 38.55
N LYS A 13 -28.42 25.30 38.34
CA LYS A 13 -29.02 26.63 38.27
C LYS A 13 -30.01 26.78 37.10
N ASP A 14 -29.82 26.03 36.02
CA ASP A 14 -30.65 25.97 34.82
C ASP A 14 -31.88 25.07 34.98
N ASN A 15 -32.24 24.70 36.20
CA ASN A 15 -33.39 23.84 36.53
C ASN A 15 -33.30 22.42 35.91
N THR A 16 -32.08 21.92 35.66
CA THR A 16 -31.83 20.55 35.23
C THR A 16 -31.13 19.75 36.30
N TYR A 17 -31.16 18.42 36.16
CA TYR A 17 -30.43 17.48 37.01
C TYR A 17 -29.43 16.68 36.17
N PRO A 18 -28.15 16.63 36.53
CA PRO A 18 -27.22 15.70 35.93
C PRO A 18 -27.54 14.26 36.32
N ILE A 19 -27.44 13.36 35.37
CA ILE A 19 -27.79 11.96 35.54
C ILE A 19 -26.53 11.17 35.87
N TYR A 20 -26.69 10.26 36.83
CA TYR A 20 -25.65 9.35 37.29
C TYR A 20 -26.12 7.91 37.22
N ILE A 21 -25.21 6.99 37.00
CA ILE A 21 -25.38 5.57 37.21
C ILE A 21 -24.79 5.27 38.59
N ARG A 22 -25.65 4.88 39.52
CA ARG A 22 -25.26 4.38 40.85
C ARG A 22 -24.82 2.94 40.70
N VAL A 23 -23.58 2.63 41.11
CA VAL A 23 -23.00 1.29 41.13
C VAL A 23 -22.89 0.86 42.58
N THR A 24 -23.55 -0.26 42.95
CA THR A 24 -23.45 -0.86 44.28
C THR A 24 -22.73 -2.19 44.17
N HIS A 25 -21.62 -2.33 44.92
CA HIS A 25 -20.82 -3.56 44.96
C HIS A 25 -20.31 -3.80 46.37
N LEU A 26 -20.48 -5.03 46.89
CA LEU A 26 -20.08 -5.40 48.26
C LEU A 26 -20.58 -4.39 49.30
N ARG A 27 -21.83 -3.96 49.24
CA ARG A 27 -22.51 -2.96 50.10
C ARG A 27 -21.92 -1.53 50.03
N GLN A 28 -20.93 -1.30 49.18
CA GLN A 28 -20.35 0.02 48.90
C GLN A 28 -21.03 0.64 47.66
N VAL A 29 -21.08 1.99 47.61
CA VAL A 29 -21.76 2.74 46.57
C VAL A 29 -20.85 3.70 45.86
N GLY A 30 -20.77 3.62 44.52
CA GLY A 30 -20.08 4.57 43.66
C GLY A 30 -21.03 5.21 42.64
N TYR A 31 -20.59 6.29 41.99
CA TYR A 31 -21.40 6.99 41.00
C TYR A 31 -20.58 7.28 39.73
N ILE A 32 -21.15 6.95 38.58
CA ILE A 32 -20.62 7.30 37.27
C ILE A 32 -21.51 8.41 36.72
N LYS A 33 -20.90 9.57 36.44
CA LYS A 33 -21.60 10.69 35.82
C LYS A 33 -21.81 10.38 34.34
N THR A 34 -23.01 10.53 33.82
CA THR A 34 -23.30 10.44 32.39
C THR A 34 -23.17 11.81 31.73
N ASN A 35 -23.19 11.84 30.39
CA ASN A 35 -23.25 13.07 29.61
C ASN A 35 -24.68 13.63 29.48
N LYS A 36 -25.64 13.00 30.10
CA LYS A 36 -27.07 13.36 30.00
C LYS A 36 -27.51 14.23 31.19
N VAL A 37 -28.54 15.04 30.92
CA VAL A 37 -29.22 15.86 31.94
C VAL A 37 -30.72 15.68 31.79
N CYS A 38 -31.46 15.74 32.90
CA CYS A 38 -32.92 15.62 32.94
C CYS A 38 -33.52 16.94 33.40
N LYS A 39 -34.62 17.38 32.77
CA LYS A 39 -35.40 18.54 33.21
C LYS A 39 -36.13 18.22 34.52
N ALA A 40 -36.25 19.19 35.41
CA ALA A 40 -36.87 18.98 36.73
C ALA A 40 -38.29 18.38 36.69
N LYS A 41 -39.07 18.68 35.66
CA LYS A 41 -40.45 18.12 35.48
C LYS A 41 -40.47 16.59 35.30
N PHE A 42 -39.36 15.98 34.94
CA PHE A 42 -39.22 14.53 34.75
C PHE A 42 -38.49 13.85 35.89
N VAL A 43 -38.33 14.51 37.03
CA VAL A 43 -37.74 13.95 38.26
C VAL A 43 -38.76 13.91 39.34
N ARG A 44 -39.09 12.70 39.85
CA ARG A 44 -40.03 12.49 40.98
C ARG A 44 -39.35 11.65 42.05
N ASN A 45 -39.31 12.15 43.28
CA ASN A 45 -38.68 11.46 44.44
C ASN A 45 -37.23 11.01 44.18
N GLY A 46 -36.47 11.74 43.32
CA GLY A 46 -35.09 11.40 42.96
C GLY A 46 -34.94 10.38 41.84
N ASP A 47 -36.05 9.83 41.33
CA ASP A 47 -36.07 8.94 40.19
C ASP A 47 -36.46 9.70 38.90
N ILE A 48 -35.93 9.23 37.77
CA ILE A 48 -36.16 9.80 36.44
C ILE A 48 -37.38 9.13 35.82
N THR A 49 -38.27 9.95 35.25
CA THR A 49 -39.51 9.49 34.59
C THR A 49 -39.52 9.69 33.08
N ASP A 50 -38.43 10.27 32.51
CA ASP A 50 -38.28 10.45 31.06
C ASP A 50 -37.90 9.12 30.40
N PRO A 51 -38.78 8.51 29.55
CA PRO A 51 -38.52 7.19 28.98
C PRO A 51 -37.35 7.17 27.99
N TYR A 52 -37.13 8.29 27.29
CA TYR A 52 -35.98 8.36 26.31
C TYR A 52 -34.64 8.38 27.04
N ILE A 53 -34.56 9.18 28.11
CA ILE A 53 -33.32 9.24 28.91
C ILE A 53 -33.07 7.90 29.60
N ILE A 54 -34.16 7.30 30.16
CA ILE A 54 -34.05 5.99 30.80
C ILE A 54 -33.50 4.95 29.80
N LYS A 55 -34.09 4.86 28.62
CA LYS A 55 -33.66 3.93 27.57
C LYS A 55 -32.17 4.10 27.24
N ASP A 56 -31.73 5.34 26.99
CA ASP A 56 -30.31 5.63 26.63
C ASP A 56 -29.32 5.25 27.74
N VAL A 57 -29.69 5.50 29.01
CA VAL A 57 -28.82 5.17 30.16
C VAL A 57 -28.84 3.67 30.43
N TYR A 58 -29.94 2.96 30.19
CA TYR A 58 -29.97 1.50 30.29
C TYR A 58 -29.08 0.82 29.27
N VAL A 59 -28.98 1.31 28.03
CA VAL A 59 -28.01 0.81 27.06
C VAL A 59 -26.55 0.93 27.58
N GLN A 60 -26.24 2.03 28.27
CA GLN A 60 -24.95 2.17 28.92
C GLN A 60 -24.76 1.19 30.07
N ILE A 61 -25.81 0.94 30.87
CA ILE A 61 -25.75 -0.07 31.95
C ILE A 61 -25.57 -1.47 31.37
N GLU A 62 -26.24 -1.83 30.28
CA GLU A 62 -26.05 -3.11 29.57
C GLU A 62 -24.60 -3.27 29.15
N THR A 63 -24.00 -2.21 28.58
CA THR A 63 -22.58 -2.22 28.23
C THR A 63 -21.69 -2.49 29.45
N TYR A 64 -21.99 -1.88 30.60
CA TYR A 64 -21.23 -2.09 31.84
C TYR A 64 -21.42 -3.53 32.39
N LEU A 65 -22.61 -4.06 32.33
CA LEU A 65 -22.89 -5.44 32.72
C LEU A 65 -22.16 -6.44 31.83
N ASP A 66 -22.22 -6.24 30.55
CA ASP A 66 -21.50 -7.04 29.58
C ASP A 66 -19.98 -7.04 29.82
N ARG A 67 -19.42 -5.87 30.12
CA ARG A 67 -17.99 -5.74 30.44
C ARG A 67 -17.63 -6.50 31.73
N LEU A 68 -18.41 -6.38 32.79
CA LEU A 68 -18.17 -7.10 34.05
C LEU A 68 -18.34 -8.60 33.90
N ASN A 69 -19.28 -9.06 33.07
CA ASN A 69 -19.53 -10.48 32.84
C ASN A 69 -18.40 -11.16 32.03
N ARG A 70 -17.54 -10.38 31.38
CA ARG A 70 -16.39 -10.90 30.60
C ARG A 70 -15.12 -11.10 31.43
N VAL A 71 -15.10 -10.63 32.67
CA VAL A 71 -13.90 -10.68 33.50
C VAL A 71 -14.23 -11.37 34.83
N ASN A 72 -13.24 -12.10 35.37
CA ASN A 72 -13.39 -12.60 36.72
C ASN A 72 -13.26 -11.44 37.71
N THR A 73 -14.37 -11.08 38.36
CA THR A 73 -14.47 -10.00 39.34
C THR A 73 -14.29 -10.49 40.78
N GLU A 74 -13.92 -11.74 41.00
CA GLU A 74 -13.66 -12.30 42.32
C GLU A 74 -12.56 -11.53 43.04
N GLY A 75 -12.81 -11.13 44.28
CA GLY A 75 -11.87 -10.32 45.07
C GLY A 75 -11.78 -8.83 44.67
N TRP A 76 -12.61 -8.34 43.73
CA TRP A 76 -12.62 -6.92 43.38
C TRP A 76 -13.41 -6.11 44.42
N GLY A 77 -12.79 -5.03 44.95
CA GLY A 77 -13.53 -3.99 45.68
C GLY A 77 -14.22 -2.99 44.75
N LEU A 78 -15.10 -2.15 45.31
CA LEU A 78 -15.85 -1.14 44.55
C LEU A 78 -14.93 -0.21 43.74
N GLU A 79 -13.82 0.21 44.30
CA GLU A 79 -12.87 1.12 43.62
C GLU A 79 -12.34 0.50 42.32
N ARG A 80 -11.98 -0.78 42.36
CA ARG A 80 -11.50 -1.52 41.18
C ARG A 80 -12.60 -1.67 40.14
N VAL A 81 -13.83 -1.98 40.56
CA VAL A 81 -15.02 -2.03 39.67
C VAL A 81 -15.26 -0.66 39.04
N MET A 82 -15.25 0.43 39.83
CA MET A 82 -15.48 1.78 39.34
C MET A 82 -14.39 2.23 38.36
N ASN A 83 -13.12 1.92 38.65
CA ASN A 83 -12.00 2.22 37.78
C ASN A 83 -12.09 1.42 36.48
N PHE A 84 -12.50 0.16 36.52
CA PHE A 84 -12.73 -0.68 35.34
C PHE A 84 -13.87 -0.13 34.47
N LEU A 85 -14.98 0.31 35.08
CA LEU A 85 -16.12 0.86 34.37
C LEU A 85 -15.90 2.28 33.82
N LYS A 86 -15.16 3.12 34.55
CA LYS A 86 -14.84 4.51 34.14
C LYS A 86 -13.72 4.58 33.11
N ASN A 87 -12.76 3.67 33.21
CA ASN A 87 -11.68 3.61 32.25
C ASN A 87 -12.19 2.90 31.01
N ASP A 88 -12.34 3.65 29.95
CA ASP A 88 -12.59 3.13 28.59
C ASP A 88 -11.33 2.42 28.03
N ARG A 89 -10.51 1.83 28.94
CA ARG A 89 -9.29 1.08 28.59
C ARG A 89 -9.55 -0.24 27.89
N ASP A 90 -10.82 -0.60 27.70
CA ASP A 90 -11.20 -1.72 26.82
C ASP A 90 -11.33 -1.29 25.34
N SER A 91 -11.30 0.00 25.05
CA SER A 91 -11.18 0.46 23.68
C SER A 91 -9.72 0.33 23.25
N ILE A 92 -9.41 -0.76 22.59
CA ILE A 92 -8.08 -0.96 21.98
C ILE A 92 -7.89 0.15 20.94
N SER A 93 -6.84 0.96 21.10
CA SER A 93 -6.52 2.00 20.14
C SER A 93 -6.08 1.39 18.81
N PHE A 94 -6.88 1.61 17.78
CA PHE A 94 -6.52 1.27 16.41
C PHE A 94 -5.40 2.17 15.89
N SER A 95 -5.39 3.44 16.28
CA SER A 95 -4.36 4.38 15.87
C SER A 95 -2.97 3.98 16.36
N ASP A 96 -2.86 3.57 17.64
CA ASP A 96 -1.56 3.16 18.20
C ASP A 96 -1.10 1.82 17.62
N PHE A 97 -2.02 0.85 17.54
CA PHE A 97 -1.75 -0.41 16.86
C PHE A 97 -1.33 -0.21 15.41
N GLY A 98 -2.01 0.68 14.69
CA GLY A 98 -1.70 1.02 13.30
C GLY A 98 -0.29 1.58 13.14
N ARG A 99 0.15 2.47 14.05
CA ARG A 99 1.52 3.00 14.07
C ARG A 99 2.56 1.91 14.35
N GLU A 100 2.29 1.04 15.32
CA GLU A 100 3.15 -0.12 15.62
C GLU A 100 3.28 -1.05 14.40
N PHE A 101 2.16 -1.37 13.75
CA PHE A 101 2.12 -2.19 12.53
C PHE A 101 2.94 -1.57 11.38
N ILE A 102 2.83 -0.24 11.19
CA ILE A 102 3.57 0.49 10.17
C ILE A 102 5.08 0.48 10.48
N LEU A 103 5.48 0.71 11.72
CA LEU A 103 6.87 0.68 12.15
C LEU A 103 7.50 -0.72 11.95
N LYS A 104 6.75 -1.79 12.27
CA LYS A 104 7.18 -3.16 11.96
C LYS A 104 7.45 -3.36 10.47
N MET A 105 6.57 -2.85 9.60
CA MET A 105 6.78 -2.93 8.14
C MET A 105 8.02 -2.15 7.69
N GLU A 106 8.33 -1.01 8.30
CA GLU A 106 9.53 -0.23 7.99
C GLU A 106 10.79 -1.00 8.38
N ASN A 107 10.82 -1.60 9.56
CA ASN A 107 11.93 -2.44 10.04
C ASN A 107 12.13 -3.70 9.17
N GLU A 108 11.07 -4.24 8.56
CA GLU A 108 11.12 -5.32 7.58
C GLU A 108 11.57 -4.85 6.18
N GLY A 109 12.02 -3.61 6.00
CA GLY A 109 12.44 -3.06 4.70
C GLY A 109 11.28 -2.75 3.75
N ARG A 110 10.03 -2.73 4.20
CA ARG A 110 8.81 -2.51 3.42
C ARG A 110 8.35 -1.04 3.41
N GLY A 111 9.28 -0.09 3.50
CA GLY A 111 9.00 1.34 3.69
C GLY A 111 8.06 1.96 2.65
N ARG A 112 8.11 1.53 1.36
CA ARG A 112 7.15 2.01 0.35
C ARG A 112 5.72 1.60 0.66
N SER A 113 5.52 0.37 1.15
CA SER A 113 4.21 -0.10 1.57
C SER A 113 3.77 0.59 2.86
N ALA A 114 4.64 0.65 3.86
CA ALA A 114 4.41 1.32 5.15
C ALA A 114 3.88 2.75 4.96
N LYS A 115 4.45 3.50 4.00
CA LYS A 115 3.98 4.85 3.65
C LYS A 115 2.51 4.89 3.22
N ASN A 116 2.02 3.89 2.47
CA ASN A 116 0.61 3.83 2.07
C ASN A 116 -0.32 3.57 3.26
N TYR A 117 0.10 2.71 4.19
CA TYR A 117 -0.62 2.44 5.44
C TYR A 117 -0.68 3.69 6.32
N LEU A 118 0.44 4.42 6.44
CA LEU A 118 0.48 5.69 7.17
C LEU A 118 -0.46 6.75 6.57
N LEU A 119 -0.49 6.86 5.23
CA LEU A 119 -1.39 7.79 4.55
C LEU A 119 -2.86 7.40 4.74
N ALA A 120 -3.18 6.11 4.75
CA ALA A 120 -4.52 5.61 5.02
C ALA A 120 -4.96 5.92 6.46
N LEU A 121 -4.09 5.66 7.45
CA LEU A 121 -4.35 5.98 8.85
C LEU A 121 -4.57 7.50 9.06
N LYS A 122 -3.66 8.33 8.55
CA LYS A 122 -3.79 9.79 8.61
C LYS A 122 -5.06 10.31 7.93
N SER A 123 -5.47 9.71 6.81
CA SER A 123 -6.72 10.08 6.13
C SER A 123 -7.95 9.79 6.99
N MET A 124 -7.93 8.69 7.72
CA MET A 124 -9.00 8.29 8.61
C MET A 124 -9.06 9.18 9.86
N GLU A 125 -7.90 9.44 10.48
CA GLU A 125 -7.75 10.35 11.61
C GLU A 125 -8.21 11.78 11.25
N SER A 126 -7.83 12.27 10.07
CA SER A 126 -8.24 13.59 9.58
C SER A 126 -9.75 13.67 9.33
N TYR A 127 -10.36 12.58 8.84
CA TYR A 127 -11.81 12.55 8.60
C TYR A 127 -12.62 12.59 9.91
N LEU A 128 -12.17 11.90 10.96
CA LEU A 128 -12.79 11.92 12.27
C LEU A 128 -12.44 13.17 13.10
N GLY A 129 -11.41 13.91 12.72
CA GLY A 129 -10.87 15.01 13.56
C GLY A 129 -10.22 14.51 14.86
N ASN A 130 -9.92 13.21 14.95
CA ASN A 130 -9.37 12.56 16.15
C ASN A 130 -8.15 11.69 15.76
N ARG A 131 -7.05 11.86 16.50
CA ARG A 131 -5.82 11.07 16.33
C ARG A 131 -5.77 9.78 17.13
N ASN A 132 -6.77 9.53 17.96
CA ASN A 132 -6.87 8.33 18.78
C ASN A 132 -8.18 7.60 18.48
N ILE A 133 -8.18 6.87 17.37
CA ILE A 133 -9.30 6.06 16.91
C ILE A 133 -9.22 4.70 17.60
N SER A 134 -10.32 4.22 18.18
CA SER A 134 -10.42 2.86 18.70
C SER A 134 -10.90 1.87 17.62
N PHE A 135 -10.69 0.58 17.83
CA PHE A 135 -11.27 -0.44 16.94
C PHE A 135 -12.80 -0.33 16.88
N SER A 136 -13.46 0.01 18.00
CA SER A 136 -14.91 0.17 18.09
C SER A 136 -15.47 1.33 17.27
N ASP A 137 -14.65 2.37 17.00
CA ASP A 137 -15.06 3.53 16.18
C ASP A 137 -15.13 3.16 14.69
N ILE A 138 -14.43 2.08 14.28
CA ILE A 138 -14.38 1.64 12.88
C ILE A 138 -15.61 0.80 12.57
N THR A 139 -16.76 1.46 12.43
CA THR A 139 -18.02 0.81 12.08
C THR A 139 -18.19 0.73 10.56
N SER A 140 -19.13 -0.12 10.10
CA SER A 140 -19.47 -0.20 8.67
C SER A 140 -20.08 1.11 8.15
N PHE A 141 -20.83 1.83 8.97
CA PHE A 141 -21.37 3.15 8.64
C PHE A 141 -20.23 4.16 8.44
N PHE A 142 -19.34 4.26 9.43
CA PHE A 142 -18.16 5.11 9.35
C PHE A 142 -17.33 4.85 8.10
N LEU A 143 -17.02 3.58 7.79
CA LEU A 143 -16.23 3.23 6.60
C LEU A 143 -16.89 3.64 5.29
N LYS A 144 -18.21 3.47 5.17
CA LYS A 144 -18.97 3.89 3.97
C LYS A 144 -18.90 5.40 3.77
N ASP A 145 -19.06 6.18 4.82
CA ASP A 145 -19.01 7.64 4.76
C ASP A 145 -17.60 8.14 4.48
N TRP A 146 -16.59 7.58 5.16
CA TRP A 146 -15.20 7.91 4.91
C TRP A 146 -14.77 7.61 3.45
N ILE A 147 -15.13 6.43 2.92
CA ILE A 147 -14.87 6.07 1.52
C ILE A 147 -15.58 7.03 0.57
N SER A 148 -16.81 7.41 0.87
CA SER A 148 -17.60 8.34 0.06
C SER A 148 -17.00 9.74 0.04
N SER A 149 -16.44 10.21 1.17
CA SER A 149 -15.84 11.53 1.32
C SER A 149 -14.61 11.77 0.43
N MET A 150 -13.94 10.70 -0.03
CA MET A 150 -12.77 10.79 -0.91
C MET A 150 -13.15 11.17 -2.35
N LYS A 151 -13.66 12.39 -2.57
CA LYS A 151 -14.34 12.82 -3.81
C LYS A 151 -13.54 12.62 -5.11
N ASN A 152 -12.22 12.81 -5.12
CA ASN A 152 -11.45 12.97 -6.37
C ASN A 152 -10.40 11.88 -6.67
N SER A 153 -10.39 10.76 -5.95
CA SER A 153 -9.37 9.74 -6.17
C SER A 153 -9.93 8.33 -6.05
N ARG A 154 -10.37 7.79 -7.18
CA ARG A 154 -10.77 6.37 -7.26
C ARG A 154 -9.67 5.43 -6.75
N GLN A 155 -8.40 5.79 -6.95
CA GLN A 155 -7.27 5.01 -6.45
C GLN A 155 -7.20 5.01 -4.91
N LYS A 156 -7.43 6.15 -4.25
CA LYS A 156 -7.48 6.25 -2.78
C LYS A 156 -8.67 5.47 -2.21
N LYS A 157 -9.85 5.55 -2.87
CA LYS A 157 -11.06 4.78 -2.49
C LYS A 157 -10.86 3.27 -2.48
N ASN A 158 -9.91 2.76 -3.23
CA ASN A 158 -9.51 1.35 -3.18
C ASN A 158 -8.36 1.13 -2.20
N ALA A 159 -7.25 1.87 -2.34
CA ALA A 159 -6.01 1.59 -1.64
C ALA A 159 -6.12 1.80 -0.12
N TYR A 160 -6.73 2.92 0.33
CA TYR A 160 -6.78 3.25 1.74
C TYR A 160 -7.67 2.30 2.55
N PRO A 161 -8.91 1.99 2.14
CA PRO A 161 -9.73 1.00 2.85
C PRO A 161 -9.10 -0.39 2.89
N ASN A 162 -8.37 -0.80 1.85
CA ASN A 162 -7.64 -2.07 1.87
C ASN A 162 -6.49 -2.05 2.89
N CYS A 163 -5.75 -0.93 3.02
CA CYS A 163 -4.73 -0.78 4.06
C CYS A 163 -5.37 -0.87 5.46
N VAL A 164 -6.47 -0.14 5.69
CA VAL A 164 -7.19 -0.18 6.97
C VAL A 164 -7.73 -1.58 7.27
N LYS A 165 -8.32 -2.25 6.28
CA LYS A 165 -8.80 -3.63 6.41
C LYS A 165 -7.68 -4.59 6.83
N THR A 166 -6.50 -4.45 6.23
CA THR A 166 -5.34 -5.28 6.58
C THR A 166 -4.87 -5.03 8.01
N MET A 167 -4.76 -3.75 8.41
CA MET A 167 -4.42 -3.40 9.81
C MET A 167 -5.50 -3.88 10.78
N PHE A 168 -6.77 -3.70 10.46
CA PHE A 168 -7.88 -4.13 11.31
C PHE A 168 -7.83 -5.64 11.58
N ARG A 169 -7.65 -6.44 10.52
CA ARG A 169 -7.53 -7.91 10.65
C ARG A 169 -6.31 -8.30 11.46
N ALA A 170 -5.16 -7.71 11.19
CA ALA A 170 -3.95 -7.96 11.98
C ALA A 170 -4.14 -7.58 13.46
N GLY A 171 -4.95 -6.56 13.75
CA GLY A 171 -5.34 -6.23 15.12
C GLY A 171 -6.27 -7.28 15.73
N CYS A 172 -7.24 -7.78 14.98
CA CYS A 172 -8.07 -8.91 15.43
C CYS A 172 -7.20 -10.12 15.77
N ASP A 173 -6.24 -10.47 14.90
CA ASP A 173 -5.33 -11.62 15.11
C ASP A 173 -4.42 -11.40 16.34
N LYS A 174 -4.05 -10.15 16.68
CA LYS A 174 -3.22 -9.84 17.85
C LYS A 174 -4.00 -9.83 19.16
N PHE A 175 -5.25 -9.36 19.14
CA PHE A 175 -6.00 -9.07 20.37
C PHE A 175 -7.10 -10.07 20.69
N ASN A 176 -7.51 -10.90 19.74
CA ASN A 176 -8.44 -11.99 19.96
C ASN A 176 -7.69 -13.31 20.16
N ASP A 177 -8.19 -14.10 21.06
CA ASP A 177 -7.78 -15.49 21.24
C ASP A 177 -8.86 -16.40 20.63
N TYR A 178 -8.55 -16.94 19.46
CA TYR A 178 -9.49 -17.80 18.73
C TYR A 178 -9.52 -19.23 19.31
N ASP A 179 -8.50 -19.65 20.06
CA ASP A 179 -8.42 -20.99 20.66
C ASP A 179 -9.30 -21.06 21.91
N THR A 180 -9.30 -20.01 22.73
CA THR A 180 -10.17 -19.92 23.93
C THR A 180 -11.51 -19.26 23.65
N GLY A 181 -11.68 -18.63 22.48
CA GLY A 181 -12.88 -17.88 22.13
C GLY A 181 -12.95 -16.50 22.80
N GLU A 182 -11.89 -16.04 23.45
CA GLU A 182 -11.85 -14.70 24.05
C GLU A 182 -11.67 -13.62 22.95
N MET A 183 -12.77 -12.95 22.62
CA MET A 183 -12.84 -11.96 21.54
C MET A 183 -12.86 -10.54 22.09
N ARG A 184 -11.75 -9.82 22.06
CA ARG A 184 -11.67 -8.39 22.45
C ARG A 184 -12.20 -7.47 21.35
N ILE A 185 -12.02 -7.85 20.06
CA ILE A 185 -12.59 -7.14 18.91
C ILE A 185 -13.61 -8.08 18.26
N ARG A 186 -14.90 -7.85 18.49
CA ARG A 186 -15.98 -8.78 18.09
C ARG A 186 -16.62 -8.49 16.75
N HIS A 187 -16.51 -7.27 16.25
CA HIS A 187 -17.15 -6.84 15.00
C HIS A 187 -16.18 -6.91 13.83
N ASP A 188 -16.69 -7.21 12.65
CA ASP A 188 -15.97 -7.09 11.36
C ASP A 188 -16.76 -6.14 10.44
N PRO A 189 -16.42 -4.84 10.41
CA PRO A 189 -17.12 -3.88 9.58
C PRO A 189 -16.90 -4.13 8.08
N PHE A 190 -15.82 -4.83 7.71
CA PHE A 190 -15.49 -5.14 6.32
C PHE A 190 -16.29 -6.31 5.74
N ARG A 191 -17.10 -6.99 6.55
CA ARG A 191 -18.01 -8.04 6.08
C ARG A 191 -19.10 -7.47 5.16
N VAL A 192 -19.58 -6.26 5.45
CA VAL A 192 -20.69 -5.61 4.73
C VAL A 192 -20.26 -4.39 3.91
N VAL A 193 -19.00 -3.91 4.08
CA VAL A 193 -18.48 -2.78 3.31
C VAL A 193 -17.81 -3.29 2.05
N LYS A 194 -18.38 -2.95 0.89
CA LYS A 194 -17.77 -3.22 -0.41
C LYS A 194 -16.75 -2.13 -0.72
N ILE A 195 -15.46 -2.49 -0.73
CA ILE A 195 -14.40 -1.58 -1.15
C ILE A 195 -14.47 -1.46 -2.67
N PRO A 196 -14.50 -0.22 -3.23
CA PRO A 196 -14.51 -0.02 -4.68
C PRO A 196 -13.33 -0.74 -5.36
N PRO A 197 -13.54 -1.32 -6.55
CA PRO A 197 -12.47 -1.99 -7.26
C PRO A 197 -11.37 -1.00 -7.65
N LYS A 198 -10.16 -1.53 -7.80
CA LYS A 198 -9.05 -0.75 -8.33
C LYS A 198 -9.35 -0.35 -9.77
N ASN A 199 -9.06 0.92 -10.12
CA ASN A 199 -9.11 1.32 -11.51
C ASN A 199 -8.13 0.46 -12.32
N ILE A 200 -8.61 -0.06 -13.42
CA ILE A 200 -7.75 -0.59 -14.47
C ILE A 200 -7.09 0.64 -15.08
N ALA A 201 -5.79 0.81 -14.84
CA ALA A 201 -5.04 1.86 -15.51
C ALA A 201 -5.05 1.57 -17.02
N ASP A 202 -5.24 2.60 -17.84
CA ASP A 202 -5.09 2.48 -19.27
C ASP A 202 -3.74 1.84 -19.58
N LYS A 203 -3.76 0.86 -20.49
CA LYS A 203 -2.53 0.19 -20.92
C LYS A 203 -1.64 1.22 -21.60
N LYS A 204 -0.45 1.44 -21.04
CA LYS A 204 0.51 2.47 -21.50
C LYS A 204 1.46 1.92 -22.58
N ALA A 205 1.05 0.90 -23.31
CA ALA A 205 1.81 0.42 -24.44
C ALA A 205 1.79 1.47 -25.56
N LEU A 206 2.96 1.73 -26.13
CA LEU A 206 3.11 2.63 -27.27
C LEU A 206 2.90 1.85 -28.57
N PRO A 207 2.23 2.42 -29.56
CA PRO A 207 2.30 1.93 -30.94
C PRO A 207 3.75 1.83 -31.40
N VAL A 208 4.06 0.88 -32.27
CA VAL A 208 5.43 0.61 -32.70
C VAL A 208 6.09 1.80 -33.41
N ASP A 209 5.32 2.53 -34.21
CA ASP A 209 5.76 3.77 -34.85
C ASP A 209 6.13 4.85 -33.84
N VAL A 210 5.34 5.03 -32.78
CA VAL A 210 5.65 5.97 -31.68
C VAL A 210 6.90 5.52 -30.94
N LEU A 211 7.06 4.20 -30.70
CA LEU A 211 8.24 3.65 -30.06
C LEU A 211 9.50 3.90 -30.89
N ARG A 212 9.46 3.67 -32.20
CA ARG A 212 10.55 3.99 -33.14
C ARG A 212 10.86 5.48 -33.14
N ARG A 213 9.85 6.33 -33.30
CA ARG A 213 10.02 7.79 -33.24
C ARG A 213 10.66 8.25 -31.94
N PHE A 214 10.31 7.68 -30.79
CA PHE A 214 10.92 8.03 -29.51
C PHE A 214 12.44 7.81 -29.53
N PHE A 215 12.90 6.69 -30.06
CA PHE A 215 14.34 6.40 -30.16
C PHE A 215 15.03 7.18 -31.28
N ASP A 216 14.29 7.78 -32.21
CA ASP A 216 14.82 8.59 -33.31
C ASP A 216 14.88 10.10 -32.99
N VAL A 217 14.17 10.55 -31.92
CA VAL A 217 14.20 11.98 -31.53
C VAL A 217 15.64 12.47 -31.39
N ASN A 218 15.97 13.52 -32.14
CA ASN A 218 17.27 14.20 -31.99
C ASN A 218 17.26 15.06 -30.71
N ILE A 219 18.14 14.73 -29.77
CA ILE A 219 18.26 15.40 -28.46
C ILE A 219 19.48 16.32 -28.37
N THR A 220 20.23 16.50 -29.44
CA THR A 220 21.47 17.30 -29.46
C THR A 220 21.20 18.81 -29.25
N SER A 221 19.99 19.27 -29.57
CA SER A 221 19.57 20.66 -29.33
C SER A 221 19.39 21.04 -27.87
N LEU A 222 19.31 20.06 -26.98
CA LEU A 222 19.15 20.30 -25.54
C LEU A 222 20.45 20.82 -24.93
N LYS A 223 20.36 21.96 -24.25
CA LYS A 223 21.51 22.58 -23.57
C LYS A 223 21.84 21.88 -22.25
N PRO A 224 23.13 21.78 -21.87
CA PRO A 224 23.55 21.35 -20.54
C PRO A 224 22.89 22.19 -19.44
N SER A 225 22.80 21.62 -18.23
CA SER A 225 22.32 22.34 -17.06
C SER A 225 23.27 23.51 -16.73
N LYS A 226 22.80 24.49 -15.91
CA LYS A 226 23.63 25.60 -15.40
C LYS A 226 24.93 25.14 -14.70
N ARG A 227 25.02 23.87 -14.27
CA ARG A 227 26.19 23.25 -13.65
C ARG A 227 27.03 22.44 -14.63
N GLY A 228 26.84 22.61 -15.94
CA GLY A 228 27.58 21.85 -16.98
C GLY A 228 27.17 20.36 -17.10
N MET A 229 26.19 19.91 -16.35
CA MET A 229 25.74 18.51 -16.44
C MET A 229 25.02 18.27 -17.77
N PRO A 230 25.27 17.10 -18.43
CA PRO A 230 24.56 16.73 -19.64
C PRO A 230 23.04 16.77 -19.45
N PRO A 231 22.26 17.07 -20.50
CA PRO A 231 20.83 17.02 -20.45
C PRO A 231 20.35 15.61 -20.00
N ARG A 232 19.41 15.58 -19.08
CA ARG A 232 18.84 14.32 -18.55
C ARG A 232 18.18 13.45 -19.64
N ALA A 233 17.87 14.02 -20.79
CA ALA A 233 17.35 13.29 -21.94
C ALA A 233 18.33 12.22 -22.47
N TYR A 234 19.65 12.46 -22.36
CA TYR A 234 20.65 11.47 -22.80
C TYR A 234 20.55 10.18 -21.96
N ILE A 235 20.68 10.29 -20.64
CA ILE A 235 20.53 9.11 -19.78
C ILE A 235 19.13 8.50 -19.87
N ALA A 236 18.10 9.33 -20.06
CA ALA A 236 16.73 8.86 -20.19
C ALA A 236 16.53 8.02 -21.46
N LYS A 237 17.11 8.42 -22.59
CA LYS A 237 17.07 7.68 -23.85
C LYS A 237 17.79 6.33 -23.72
N ASP A 238 18.99 6.34 -23.16
CA ASP A 238 19.80 5.14 -22.95
C ASP A 238 19.11 4.15 -21.97
N VAL A 239 18.63 4.64 -20.84
CA VAL A 239 17.90 3.81 -19.86
C VAL A 239 16.60 3.27 -20.45
N SER A 240 15.89 4.05 -21.28
CA SER A 240 14.70 3.57 -21.99
C SER A 240 15.04 2.43 -22.96
N LEU A 241 16.17 2.51 -23.64
CA LEU A 241 16.68 1.46 -24.51
C LEU A 241 17.06 0.21 -23.70
N LEU A 242 17.78 0.36 -22.59
CA LEU A 242 18.06 -0.74 -21.67
C LEU A 242 16.78 -1.40 -21.17
N VAL A 243 15.81 -0.61 -20.72
CA VAL A 243 14.51 -1.14 -20.24
C VAL A 243 13.82 -1.96 -21.32
N PHE A 244 13.75 -1.45 -22.54
CA PHE A 244 13.07 -2.16 -23.65
C PHE A 244 13.83 -3.42 -24.06
N CYS A 245 15.14 -3.32 -24.31
CA CYS A 245 15.95 -4.42 -24.81
C CYS A 245 16.20 -5.53 -23.77
N LEU A 246 16.12 -5.21 -22.48
CA LEU A 246 16.21 -6.18 -21.38
C LEU A 246 14.80 -6.59 -20.88
N VAL A 247 13.91 -6.85 -21.84
CA VAL A 247 12.57 -7.46 -21.58
C VAL A 247 11.73 -6.65 -20.58
N GLY A 248 11.82 -5.33 -20.64
CA GLY A 248 11.07 -4.46 -19.74
C GLY A 248 11.54 -4.48 -18.29
N ILE A 249 12.84 -4.65 -18.04
CA ILE A 249 13.42 -4.56 -16.69
C ILE A 249 13.01 -3.27 -15.98
N ASN A 250 12.78 -3.32 -14.67
CA ASN A 250 12.43 -2.10 -13.95
C ASN A 250 13.68 -1.27 -13.62
N THR A 251 13.54 0.04 -13.58
CA THR A 251 14.62 0.96 -13.21
C THR A 251 15.19 0.70 -11.81
N VAL A 252 14.37 0.21 -10.86
CA VAL A 252 14.84 -0.20 -9.54
C VAL A 252 15.79 -1.40 -9.62
N ASP A 253 15.52 -2.34 -10.53
CA ASP A 253 16.39 -3.49 -10.74
C ASP A 253 17.71 -3.02 -11.38
N LEU A 254 17.67 -2.22 -12.46
CA LEU A 254 18.86 -1.62 -13.09
C LEU A 254 19.75 -0.87 -12.09
N TYR A 255 19.15 -0.08 -11.20
CA TYR A 255 19.87 0.67 -10.16
C TYR A 255 20.60 -0.24 -9.16
N ASN A 256 20.05 -1.43 -8.89
CA ASN A 256 20.53 -2.33 -7.85
C ASN A 256 21.33 -3.53 -8.35
N LEU A 257 21.48 -3.72 -9.68
CA LEU A 257 22.29 -4.82 -10.23
C LEU A 257 23.72 -4.80 -9.70
N GLY A 258 24.18 -5.93 -9.18
CA GLY A 258 25.58 -6.15 -8.85
C GLY A 258 26.41 -6.58 -10.08
N LYS A 259 27.72 -6.42 -10.05
CA LYS A 259 28.64 -6.87 -11.14
C LYS A 259 28.47 -8.35 -11.45
N GLY A 260 28.29 -9.18 -10.42
CA GLY A 260 28.08 -10.63 -10.58
C GLY A 260 26.78 -11.01 -11.29
N CYS A 261 25.86 -10.06 -11.51
CA CYS A 261 24.65 -10.30 -12.29
C CYS A 261 24.90 -10.39 -13.80
N TYR A 262 26.03 -9.90 -14.30
CA TYR A 262 26.38 -9.98 -15.72
C TYR A 262 27.57 -10.90 -15.92
N LYS A 263 27.33 -12.04 -16.56
CA LYS A 263 28.33 -13.07 -16.82
C LYS A 263 28.05 -13.76 -18.15
N ASP A 264 29.08 -14.00 -18.94
CA ASP A 264 29.01 -14.75 -20.20
C ASP A 264 27.93 -14.23 -21.18
N GLY A 265 27.81 -12.90 -21.25
CA GLY A 265 26.79 -12.25 -22.11
C GLY A 265 25.38 -12.28 -21.61
N LYS A 266 25.13 -12.86 -20.44
CA LYS A 266 23.78 -12.97 -19.81
C LYS A 266 23.67 -12.08 -18.58
N LEU A 267 22.48 -11.52 -18.38
CA LEU A 267 22.08 -10.81 -17.18
C LEU A 267 21.21 -11.73 -16.32
N CYS A 268 21.73 -12.12 -15.15
CA CYS A 268 21.11 -13.05 -14.22
C CYS A 268 20.83 -12.33 -12.91
N TYR A 269 19.57 -12.17 -12.52
CA TYR A 269 19.25 -11.43 -11.31
C TYR A 269 17.93 -11.83 -10.66
N ASN A 270 17.78 -11.49 -9.39
CA ASN A 270 16.53 -11.64 -8.64
C ASN A 270 15.80 -10.32 -8.60
N ARG A 271 14.56 -10.28 -9.09
CA ARG A 271 13.77 -9.06 -9.17
C ARG A 271 13.47 -8.47 -7.79
N MET A 272 13.94 -7.26 -7.53
CA MET A 272 13.85 -6.57 -6.22
C MET A 272 12.43 -6.49 -5.65
N LYS A 273 11.43 -6.28 -6.50
CA LYS A 273 10.04 -6.13 -6.05
C LYS A 273 9.45 -7.40 -5.42
N THR A 274 9.92 -8.58 -5.83
CA THR A 274 9.32 -9.88 -5.50
C THR A 274 10.31 -10.87 -4.91
N LYS A 275 11.59 -10.52 -4.82
CA LYS A 275 12.61 -11.27 -4.08
C LYS A 275 12.16 -11.49 -2.63
N GLY A 276 12.39 -12.67 -2.07
CA GLY A 276 11.97 -13.06 -0.73
C GLY A 276 10.46 -13.29 -0.54
N ARG A 277 9.67 -13.22 -1.62
CA ARG A 277 8.21 -13.49 -1.59
C ARG A 277 7.80 -14.68 -2.46
N ARG A 278 8.73 -15.23 -3.21
CA ARG A 278 8.56 -16.34 -4.13
C ARG A 278 9.57 -17.42 -3.80
N ALA A 279 9.19 -18.68 -3.96
CA ALA A 279 10.07 -19.81 -3.74
C ALA A 279 11.26 -19.86 -4.72
N ASP A 280 11.07 -19.30 -5.94
CA ASP A 280 12.11 -19.15 -6.96
C ASP A 280 12.92 -17.84 -6.80
N GLU A 281 12.79 -17.14 -5.67
CA GLU A 281 13.45 -15.88 -5.37
C GLU A 281 13.31 -14.81 -6.47
N ALA A 282 12.32 -14.99 -7.36
CA ALA A 282 12.11 -14.16 -8.54
C ALA A 282 13.35 -14.05 -9.45
N TYR A 283 14.07 -15.16 -9.61
CA TYR A 283 15.24 -15.27 -10.48
C TYR A 283 14.84 -15.21 -11.95
N ILE A 284 15.69 -14.60 -12.79
CA ILE A 284 15.52 -14.52 -14.24
C ILE A 284 16.89 -14.42 -14.93
N GLU A 285 17.00 -15.02 -16.11
CA GLU A 285 18.15 -14.89 -17.03
C GLU A 285 17.70 -14.25 -18.32
N ILE A 286 18.50 -13.33 -18.84
CA ILE A 286 18.25 -12.61 -20.10
C ILE A 286 19.57 -12.50 -20.84
N GLU A 287 19.65 -12.96 -22.08
CA GLU A 287 20.78 -12.67 -22.96
C GLU A 287 20.82 -11.17 -23.29
N VAL A 288 22.01 -10.56 -23.12
CA VAL A 288 22.17 -9.12 -23.34
C VAL A 288 22.36 -8.86 -24.85
N PRO A 289 21.41 -8.21 -25.52
CA PRO A 289 21.50 -7.92 -26.94
C PRO A 289 22.68 -7.01 -27.26
N ASP A 290 23.34 -7.23 -28.41
CA ASP A 290 24.48 -6.42 -28.86
C ASP A 290 24.16 -4.94 -28.91
N LEU A 291 22.95 -4.59 -29.28
CA LEU A 291 22.45 -3.21 -29.34
C LEU A 291 22.67 -2.42 -28.04
N VAL A 292 22.66 -3.06 -26.88
CA VAL A 292 22.79 -2.38 -25.56
C VAL A 292 24.14 -2.69 -24.88
N LYS A 293 24.97 -3.56 -25.40
CA LYS A 293 26.33 -3.82 -24.84
C LYS A 293 27.16 -2.56 -24.68
N PRO A 294 27.18 -1.59 -25.65
CA PRO A 294 27.89 -0.32 -25.45
C PRO A 294 27.43 0.47 -24.23
N LEU A 295 26.18 0.36 -23.83
CA LEU A 295 25.63 1.05 -22.65
C LEU A 295 26.13 0.42 -21.34
N PHE A 296 26.43 -0.88 -21.34
CA PHE A 296 27.06 -1.55 -20.19
C PHE A 296 28.44 -0.99 -19.92
N LEU A 297 29.21 -0.69 -20.97
CA LEU A 297 30.52 -0.04 -20.86
C LEU A 297 30.40 1.43 -20.47
N LYS A 298 29.47 2.18 -21.12
CA LYS A 298 29.25 3.60 -20.86
C LYS A 298 28.86 3.89 -19.41
N TYR A 299 28.05 3.04 -18.84
CA TYR A 299 27.52 3.20 -17.46
C TYR A 299 28.19 2.24 -16.47
N GLN A 300 29.31 1.67 -16.75
CA GLN A 300 30.02 0.73 -15.88
C GLN A 300 30.26 1.32 -14.48
N GLY A 301 29.83 0.62 -13.44
CA GLY A 301 30.05 1.00 -12.04
C GLY A 301 31.48 0.75 -11.59
N ARG A 302 32.01 1.63 -10.74
CA ARG A 302 33.35 1.50 -10.16
C ARG A 302 33.39 0.52 -8.98
N GLY A 303 32.36 0.53 -8.15
CA GLY A 303 32.20 -0.36 -6.98
C GLY A 303 31.60 -1.72 -7.35
N ASP A 304 30.79 -2.29 -6.44
CA ASP A 304 30.17 -3.61 -6.59
C ASP A 304 28.95 -3.63 -7.51
N ARG A 305 28.47 -2.45 -7.93
CA ARG A 305 27.31 -2.33 -8.81
C ARG A 305 27.73 -2.49 -10.27
N LEU A 306 26.84 -3.09 -11.07
CA LEU A 306 27.04 -3.24 -12.50
C LEU A 306 27.05 -1.88 -13.20
N PHE A 307 26.12 -1.00 -12.84
CA PHE A 307 26.04 0.35 -13.38
C PHE A 307 26.38 1.40 -12.33
N ASN A 308 26.89 2.55 -12.76
CA ASN A 308 27.24 3.69 -11.91
C ASN A 308 26.04 4.56 -11.48
N PHE A 309 24.83 4.10 -11.68
CA PHE A 309 23.63 4.88 -11.32
C PHE A 309 23.55 5.18 -9.81
N ASN A 310 24.04 4.29 -8.96
CA ASN A 310 24.12 4.50 -7.51
C ASN A 310 25.22 5.50 -7.10
N GLU A 311 26.20 5.76 -7.96
CA GLU A 311 27.24 6.76 -7.74
C GLU A 311 26.74 8.16 -8.10
N ILE A 312 25.80 8.26 -9.05
CA ILE A 312 25.26 9.53 -9.57
C ILE A 312 23.99 9.94 -8.81
N TYR A 313 23.15 8.97 -8.42
CA TYR A 313 21.85 9.22 -7.81
C TYR A 313 21.78 8.63 -6.40
N ALA A 314 21.32 9.42 -5.43
CA ALA A 314 21.23 9.03 -4.02
C ALA A 314 20.25 7.87 -3.74
N SER A 315 19.32 7.58 -4.66
CA SER A 315 18.37 6.47 -4.52
C SER A 315 17.82 6.04 -5.88
N ASP A 316 17.31 4.81 -5.93
CA ASP A 316 16.56 4.27 -7.08
C ASP A 316 15.34 5.15 -7.46
N LYS A 317 14.75 5.84 -6.47
CA LYS A 317 13.67 6.78 -6.70
C LYS A 317 14.16 8.03 -7.42
N THR A 318 15.25 8.64 -6.96
CA THR A 318 15.82 9.84 -7.62
C THR A 318 16.30 9.54 -9.02
N PHE A 319 16.90 8.36 -9.24
CA PHE A 319 17.25 7.84 -10.55
C PHE A 319 16.02 7.73 -11.46
N ASN A 320 14.98 7.00 -11.04
CA ASN A 320 13.75 6.84 -11.82
C ASN A 320 13.05 8.18 -12.10
N ASP A 321 13.03 9.10 -11.15
CA ASP A 321 12.45 10.43 -11.32
C ASP A 321 13.23 11.24 -12.35
N CYS A 322 14.57 11.16 -12.38
CA CYS A 322 15.44 11.81 -13.38
C CYS A 322 15.15 11.24 -14.77
N VAL A 323 15.13 9.91 -14.92
CA VAL A 323 14.85 9.24 -16.20
C VAL A 323 13.47 9.65 -16.71
N ASN A 324 12.42 9.63 -15.88
CA ASN A 324 11.07 10.02 -16.32
C ASN A 324 10.96 11.51 -16.68
N ARG A 325 11.73 12.40 -16.04
CA ARG A 325 11.82 13.81 -16.46
C ARG A 325 12.52 13.97 -17.80
N GLY A 326 13.61 13.21 -18.04
CA GLY A 326 14.29 13.19 -19.33
C GLY A 326 13.43 12.62 -20.46
N ILE A 327 12.62 11.58 -20.18
CA ILE A 327 11.61 11.07 -21.12
C ILE A 327 10.61 12.18 -21.49
N LYS A 328 10.16 12.99 -20.54
CA LYS A 328 9.26 14.14 -20.84
C LYS A 328 9.92 15.17 -21.75
N ASP A 329 11.22 15.42 -21.58
CA ASP A 329 11.96 16.31 -22.47
C ASP A 329 11.99 15.75 -23.91
N ILE A 330 12.25 14.45 -24.06
CA ILE A 330 12.24 13.76 -25.37
C ILE A 330 10.83 13.82 -26.01
N VAL A 331 9.81 13.53 -25.21
CA VAL A 331 8.40 13.58 -25.62
C VAL A 331 8.03 14.99 -26.13
N GLY A 332 8.45 16.03 -25.40
CA GLY A 332 8.21 17.41 -25.80
C GLY A 332 8.88 17.78 -27.13
N LEU A 333 10.15 17.37 -27.30
CA LEU A 333 10.90 17.60 -28.57
C LEU A 333 10.29 16.84 -29.75
N GLY A 334 9.87 15.59 -29.53
CA GLY A 334 9.37 14.73 -30.59
C GLY A 334 7.87 14.90 -30.90
N GLY A 335 7.14 15.75 -30.15
CA GLY A 335 5.69 15.87 -30.28
C GLY A 335 4.98 14.52 -30.05
N LEU A 336 5.46 13.73 -29.08
CA LEU A 336 4.98 12.37 -28.84
C LEU A 336 3.89 12.34 -27.76
N PRO A 337 3.04 11.31 -27.72
CA PRO A 337 2.12 11.11 -26.60
C PRO A 337 2.87 10.90 -25.29
N PRO A 338 2.21 11.02 -24.11
CA PRO A 338 2.85 10.83 -22.83
C PRO A 338 3.50 9.46 -22.68
N VAL A 339 4.81 9.43 -22.38
CA VAL A 339 5.63 8.23 -22.19
C VAL A 339 6.22 8.21 -20.78
N SER A 340 6.43 7.03 -20.25
CA SER A 340 7.15 6.78 -19.01
C SER A 340 8.04 5.54 -19.15
N THR A 341 8.98 5.31 -18.23
CA THR A 341 9.78 4.08 -18.20
C THR A 341 8.91 2.82 -18.28
N TYR A 342 7.75 2.84 -17.65
CA TYR A 342 6.82 1.71 -17.64
C TYR A 342 6.13 1.46 -18.99
N SER A 343 6.06 2.48 -19.84
CA SER A 343 5.50 2.35 -21.20
C SER A 343 6.31 1.40 -22.05
N PHE A 344 7.64 1.40 -21.94
CA PHE A 344 8.53 0.49 -22.68
C PHE A 344 8.28 -0.98 -22.31
N ARG A 345 8.10 -1.26 -21.02
CA ARG A 345 7.73 -2.59 -20.54
C ARG A 345 6.36 -3.05 -21.06
N HIS A 346 5.37 -2.14 -21.05
CA HIS A 346 4.05 -2.43 -21.62
C HIS A 346 4.11 -2.67 -23.13
N SER A 347 4.92 -1.88 -23.85
CA SER A 347 5.08 -2.03 -25.30
C SER A 347 5.73 -3.37 -25.64
N TRP A 348 6.80 -3.75 -24.93
CA TRP A 348 7.44 -5.05 -25.10
C TRP A 348 6.42 -6.19 -24.93
N ALA A 349 5.65 -6.17 -23.82
CA ALA A 349 4.64 -7.19 -23.53
C ALA A 349 3.51 -7.23 -24.54
N THR A 350 3.07 -6.06 -25.03
CA THR A 350 1.99 -5.97 -26.02
C THR A 350 2.46 -6.47 -27.39
N ILE A 351 3.69 -6.14 -27.81
CA ILE A 351 4.27 -6.64 -29.05
C ILE A 351 4.43 -8.17 -28.96
N ALA A 352 4.92 -8.70 -27.83
CA ALA A 352 5.05 -10.13 -27.60
C ALA A 352 3.72 -10.86 -27.80
N GLN A 353 2.65 -10.34 -27.22
CA GLN A 353 1.34 -10.96 -27.27
C GLN A 353 0.62 -10.73 -28.61
N VAL A 354 0.60 -9.48 -29.11
CA VAL A 354 -0.26 -9.11 -30.25
C VAL A 354 0.41 -9.40 -31.59
N VAL A 355 1.73 -9.17 -31.70
CA VAL A 355 2.46 -9.36 -32.98
C VAL A 355 3.02 -10.77 -33.10
N PHE A 356 3.51 -11.32 -31.96
CA PHE A 356 4.14 -12.65 -31.95
C PHE A 356 3.27 -13.73 -31.31
N GLU A 357 2.03 -13.40 -30.97
CA GLU A 357 1.02 -14.34 -30.44
C GLU A 357 1.51 -15.15 -29.22
N ALA A 358 2.47 -14.60 -28.47
CA ALA A 358 3.00 -15.25 -27.28
C ALA A 358 1.91 -15.40 -26.22
N GLY A 359 1.76 -16.59 -25.65
CA GLY A 359 0.82 -16.86 -24.57
C GLY A 359 1.06 -15.94 -23.36
N LEU A 360 0.02 -15.62 -22.59
CA LEU A 360 0.13 -14.75 -21.41
C LEU A 360 1.02 -15.33 -20.33
N ASP A 361 1.14 -16.64 -20.24
CA ASP A 361 2.06 -17.37 -19.37
C ASP A 361 3.53 -17.12 -19.78
N VAL A 362 3.84 -17.20 -21.08
CA VAL A 362 5.16 -16.88 -21.63
C VAL A 362 5.48 -15.41 -21.42
N VAL A 363 4.56 -14.49 -21.72
CA VAL A 363 4.75 -13.05 -21.43
C VAL A 363 4.93 -12.83 -19.92
N GLY A 364 4.21 -13.55 -19.08
CA GLY A 364 4.35 -13.51 -17.63
C GLY A 364 5.75 -13.96 -17.18
N LEU A 365 6.27 -15.06 -17.74
CA LEU A 365 7.64 -15.53 -17.49
C LEU A 365 8.67 -14.49 -17.89
N CYS A 366 8.57 -13.97 -19.12
CA CYS A 366 9.46 -12.93 -19.64
C CYS A 366 9.47 -11.67 -18.73
N LEU A 367 8.34 -11.28 -18.21
CA LEU A 367 8.22 -10.14 -17.29
C LEU A 367 8.55 -10.50 -15.83
N ASN A 368 8.97 -11.71 -15.56
CA ASN A 368 9.24 -12.23 -14.22
C ASN A 368 8.04 -12.02 -13.26
N HIS A 369 6.83 -12.36 -13.73
CA HIS A 369 5.63 -12.41 -12.90
C HIS A 369 5.52 -13.78 -12.24
N ALA A 370 4.87 -13.86 -11.07
CA ALA A 370 4.55 -15.14 -10.47
C ALA A 370 3.57 -15.91 -11.38
N SER A 371 3.86 -17.19 -11.65
CA SER A 371 2.95 -18.03 -12.42
C SER A 371 1.64 -18.24 -11.65
N PRO A 372 0.47 -18.10 -12.31
CA PRO A 372 -0.80 -18.50 -11.73
C PRO A 372 -0.88 -20.04 -11.55
N LEU A 373 -0.12 -20.81 -12.35
CA LEU A 373 -0.07 -22.27 -12.33
C LEU A 373 1.09 -22.79 -11.48
N ARG A 374 1.11 -22.43 -10.18
CA ARG A 374 2.22 -22.74 -9.26
C ARG A 374 2.52 -24.24 -9.15
N VAL A 375 1.49 -25.08 -9.13
CA VAL A 375 1.64 -26.53 -8.99
C VAL A 375 2.32 -27.09 -10.25
N THR A 376 1.81 -26.77 -11.43
CA THR A 376 2.37 -27.23 -12.71
C THR A 376 3.79 -26.70 -12.94
N ALA A 377 4.06 -25.46 -12.55
CA ALA A 377 5.41 -24.86 -12.65
C ALA A 377 6.45 -25.60 -11.78
N GLY A 378 6.05 -26.32 -10.73
CA GLY A 378 6.94 -27.12 -9.89
C GLY A 378 7.46 -28.40 -10.58
N TYR A 379 6.80 -28.86 -11.63
CA TYR A 379 7.20 -30.06 -12.39
C TYR A 379 8.09 -29.75 -13.59
N VAL A 380 8.16 -28.48 -14.02
CA VAL A 380 8.87 -28.07 -15.25
C VAL A 380 10.09 -27.23 -14.87
N LYS A 381 11.27 -27.66 -15.31
CA LYS A 381 12.47 -26.82 -15.22
C LYS A 381 12.29 -25.59 -16.11
N THR A 382 12.42 -24.40 -15.54
CA THR A 382 12.29 -23.15 -16.27
C THR A 382 13.37 -23.05 -17.35
N ASP A 383 12.98 -22.91 -18.61
CA ASP A 383 13.88 -22.64 -19.73
C ASP A 383 13.81 -21.15 -20.08
N PHE A 384 14.82 -20.40 -19.66
CA PHE A 384 14.91 -18.96 -19.94
C PHE A 384 15.27 -18.65 -21.41
N SER A 385 15.71 -19.61 -22.22
CA SER A 385 15.99 -19.41 -23.65
C SER A 385 14.74 -18.98 -24.45
N ILE A 386 13.56 -19.28 -23.94
CA ILE A 386 12.28 -18.79 -24.49
C ILE A 386 12.24 -17.26 -24.49
N ILE A 387 12.75 -16.64 -23.41
CA ILE A 387 12.84 -15.18 -23.27
C ILE A 387 13.71 -14.60 -24.37
N ASP A 388 14.89 -15.18 -24.57
CA ASP A 388 15.89 -14.71 -25.52
C ASP A 388 15.39 -14.83 -26.96
N ARG A 389 14.80 -15.98 -27.31
CA ARG A 389 14.21 -16.20 -28.65
C ARG A 389 13.08 -15.19 -28.96
N LEU A 390 12.22 -14.91 -27.99
CA LEU A 390 11.12 -13.96 -28.17
C LEU A 390 11.65 -12.51 -28.21
N ASN A 391 12.61 -12.18 -27.34
CA ASN A 391 13.20 -10.85 -27.27
C ASN A 391 13.92 -10.49 -28.59
N ILE A 392 14.70 -11.40 -29.16
CA ILE A 392 15.36 -11.19 -30.46
C ILE A 392 14.34 -10.87 -31.57
N LYS A 393 13.22 -11.60 -31.62
CA LYS A 393 12.16 -11.34 -32.61
C LYS A 393 11.57 -9.93 -32.44
N ILE A 394 11.29 -9.53 -31.19
CA ILE A 394 10.72 -8.21 -30.87
C ILE A 394 11.72 -7.09 -31.21
N LEU A 395 13.00 -7.25 -30.86
CA LEU A 395 14.03 -6.26 -31.17
C LEU A 395 14.23 -6.10 -32.70
N ARG A 396 14.27 -7.19 -33.44
CA ARG A 396 14.30 -7.13 -34.90
C ARG A 396 13.09 -6.39 -35.46
N TYR A 397 11.89 -6.72 -35.00
CA TYR A 397 10.67 -6.06 -35.45
C TYR A 397 10.68 -4.55 -35.19
N VAL A 398 11.21 -4.10 -34.05
CA VAL A 398 11.23 -2.66 -33.71
C VAL A 398 12.42 -1.94 -34.34
N PHE A 399 13.62 -2.58 -34.42
CA PHE A 399 14.87 -1.91 -34.76
C PHE A 399 15.53 -2.47 -36.04
N GLU A 400 14.85 -3.26 -36.88
CA GLU A 400 15.45 -3.97 -38.02
C GLU A 400 16.27 -3.06 -38.94
N GLU A 401 15.78 -1.85 -39.24
CA GLU A 401 16.53 -0.88 -40.04
C GLU A 401 17.83 -0.39 -39.33
N LYS A 402 17.83 -0.32 -38.00
CA LYS A 402 18.99 0.09 -37.21
C LYS A 402 19.99 -1.04 -37.09
N ILE A 403 19.52 -2.28 -36.96
CA ILE A 403 20.40 -3.46 -36.91
C ILE A 403 21.11 -3.64 -38.23
N LYS A 404 20.45 -3.40 -39.38
CA LYS A 404 21.06 -3.44 -40.72
C LYS A 404 22.01 -2.29 -40.98
N LYS A 405 21.79 -1.10 -40.40
CA LYS A 405 22.66 0.08 -40.55
C LYS A 405 23.75 0.16 -39.50
N GLY A 406 23.64 -0.57 -38.41
CA GLY A 406 24.53 -0.47 -37.23
C GLY A 406 25.74 -1.37 -37.25
N GLY A 407 26.15 -1.87 -38.42
CA GLY A 407 27.54 -2.31 -38.58
C GLY A 407 28.57 -1.17 -38.43
N ASN A 408 28.11 0.09 -38.55
CA ASN A 408 28.99 1.27 -38.35
C ASN A 408 28.13 2.45 -37.82
N ASN A 409 28.42 2.91 -36.60
CA ASN A 409 27.91 4.11 -35.92
C ASN A 409 26.64 3.93 -35.05
N LEU A 410 26.88 3.59 -33.79
CA LEU A 410 26.19 4.15 -32.65
C LEU A 410 27.18 4.80 -31.71
#